data_36f1f953d9f405dc92bac947f5f07b42
#
_entry.id   36f1f953d9f405dc92bac947f5f07b42
#
_cell.length_a   1.000
_cell.length_b   1.000
_cell.length_c   1.000
_cell.angle_alpha   90.00
_cell.angle_beta   90.00
_cell.angle_gamma   90.00
#
_symmetry.space_group_name_H-M   'P 1'
#
loop_
_entity.id
_entity.type
_entity.pdbx_description
1 polymer ?
#
loop_
_entity_poly.entity_id
_entity_poly.type
_entity_poly.pdbx_seq_one_letter_code
_entity_poly.pdbx_strand_id
1 'polypeptide(L)'
;KIERLSKRGGGTVVVPAGKWYSGRIELKSNVELRLDEGAVIEFSGEVDDYQPAVFTRHEGVEVMGAGAFIYANGAKNIALTGKGVIMGPPMDVPMRKFPNGKSVVENDIDYRMPVKERLCDGKEGRTFYRPKSFSPINCKNVLVEGVTFERSLLWNVNPVYCENVIIRGVTVNSTDVPSGDGIDISSCKNVLIEYSTLNCGDDCFTLKAGRCEDGLRVNRPTENVLIRYCLA
;
A
#
# COMPACT_ATOMS: atom_id res chain seq x y z
N LYS A 1 -16.71 -9.14 6.61
CA LYS A 1 -16.30 -10.56 6.40
C LYS A 1 -14.89 -10.81 6.95
N ILE A 2 -13.88 -10.00 6.62
CA ILE A 2 -12.47 -10.16 7.02
C ILE A 2 -12.32 -10.35 8.53
N GLU A 3 -12.82 -9.41 9.33
CA GLU A 3 -12.73 -9.50 10.80
C GLU A 3 -13.35 -10.78 11.38
N ARG A 4 -14.51 -11.17 10.83
CA ARG A 4 -15.21 -12.39 11.27
C ARG A 4 -14.40 -13.65 10.97
N LEU A 5 -13.75 -13.72 9.81
CA LEU A 5 -12.86 -14.83 9.45
C LEU A 5 -11.64 -14.88 10.34
N SER A 6 -10.96 -13.75 10.52
CA SER A 6 -9.78 -13.68 11.39
C SER A 6 -10.08 -14.14 12.82
N LYS A 7 -11.21 -13.71 13.42
CA LYS A 7 -11.65 -14.14 14.76
C LYS A 7 -11.99 -15.65 14.85
N ARG A 8 -12.25 -16.29 13.72
CA ARG A 8 -12.55 -17.74 13.61
C ARG A 8 -11.33 -18.58 13.23
N GLY A 9 -10.14 -17.99 13.24
CA GLY A 9 -8.89 -18.68 12.91
C GLY A 9 -8.37 -18.41 11.51
N GLY A 10 -9.14 -17.75 10.65
CA GLY A 10 -8.72 -17.37 9.30
C GLY A 10 -9.64 -17.87 8.19
N GLY A 11 -9.21 -17.67 6.96
CA GLY A 11 -9.92 -18.12 5.76
C GLY A 11 -9.79 -17.15 4.59
N THR A 12 -10.47 -17.48 3.49
CA THR A 12 -10.42 -16.72 2.26
C THR A 12 -11.70 -15.89 2.06
N VAL A 13 -11.53 -14.60 1.76
CA VAL A 13 -12.58 -13.75 1.20
C VAL A 13 -12.41 -13.73 -0.29
N VAL A 14 -13.36 -14.30 -1.01
CA VAL A 14 -13.35 -14.30 -2.48
C VAL A 14 -14.14 -13.11 -3.00
N VAL A 15 -13.54 -12.38 -3.94
CA VAL A 15 -14.19 -11.37 -4.76
C VAL A 15 -14.42 -12.00 -6.13
N PRO A 16 -15.67 -12.35 -6.48
CA PRO A 16 -15.95 -12.99 -7.77
C PRO A 16 -15.84 -12.00 -8.92
N ALA A 17 -15.83 -12.51 -10.16
CA ALA A 17 -15.85 -11.70 -11.36
C ALA A 17 -16.93 -10.62 -11.32
N GLY A 18 -16.60 -9.42 -11.80
CA GLY A 18 -17.48 -8.24 -11.80
C GLY A 18 -16.77 -6.99 -11.29
N LYS A 19 -17.49 -5.88 -11.30
CA LYS A 19 -17.00 -4.58 -10.79
C LYS A 19 -17.50 -4.34 -9.38
N TRP A 20 -16.57 -3.99 -8.49
CA TRP A 20 -16.81 -3.75 -7.08
C TRP A 20 -16.25 -2.39 -6.70
N TYR A 21 -16.97 -1.64 -5.89
CA TYR A 21 -16.51 -0.35 -5.36
C TYR A 21 -16.21 -0.47 -3.87
N SER A 22 -15.11 0.14 -3.42
CA SER A 22 -14.74 0.10 -2.01
C SER A 22 -13.95 1.35 -1.60
N GLY A 23 -14.10 1.75 -0.34
CA GLY A 23 -13.09 2.51 0.38
C GLY A 23 -11.97 1.59 0.87
N ARG A 24 -11.24 2.01 1.91
CA ARG A 24 -10.13 1.21 2.44
C ARG A 24 -10.59 -0.17 2.93
N ILE A 25 -9.94 -1.22 2.43
CA ILE A 25 -10.07 -2.59 2.90
C ILE A 25 -8.95 -2.88 3.89
N GLU A 26 -9.27 -3.33 5.09
CA GLU A 26 -8.27 -3.70 6.09
C GLU A 26 -8.17 -5.24 6.22
N LEU A 27 -7.00 -5.80 5.91
CA LEU A 27 -6.70 -7.22 6.13
C LEU A 27 -6.36 -7.47 7.59
N LYS A 28 -6.77 -8.62 8.08
CA LYS A 28 -6.51 -9.12 9.45
C LYS A 28 -5.78 -10.45 9.39
N SER A 29 -5.16 -10.84 10.50
CA SER A 29 -4.36 -12.07 10.56
C SER A 29 -5.11 -13.30 10.08
N ASN A 30 -4.38 -14.16 9.38
CA ASN A 30 -4.84 -15.43 8.81
C ASN A 30 -5.94 -15.28 7.73
N VAL A 31 -6.02 -14.13 7.07
CA VAL A 31 -7.01 -13.89 6.02
C VAL A 31 -6.35 -13.68 4.68
N GLU A 32 -6.86 -14.39 3.69
CA GLU A 32 -6.61 -14.19 2.28
C GLU A 32 -7.74 -13.36 1.66
N LEU A 33 -7.40 -12.32 0.90
CA LEU A 33 -8.30 -11.67 -0.04
C LEU A 33 -7.95 -12.18 -1.44
N ARG A 34 -8.84 -12.96 -2.05
CA ARG A 34 -8.64 -13.51 -3.38
C ARG A 34 -9.57 -12.86 -4.38
N LEU A 35 -9.02 -12.35 -5.44
CA LEU A 35 -9.75 -11.79 -6.57
C LEU A 35 -9.79 -12.82 -7.69
N ASP A 36 -10.96 -13.35 -8.01
CA ASP A 36 -11.12 -14.26 -9.13
C ASP A 36 -10.84 -13.55 -10.47
N GLU A 37 -10.57 -14.29 -11.50
CA GLU A 37 -10.38 -13.75 -12.86
C GLU A 37 -11.62 -12.97 -13.30
N GLY A 38 -11.43 -11.75 -13.81
CA GLY A 38 -12.52 -10.82 -14.16
C GLY A 38 -13.08 -10.01 -12.98
N ALA A 39 -12.56 -10.19 -11.75
CA ALA A 39 -12.89 -9.31 -10.63
C ALA A 39 -12.12 -7.99 -10.75
N VAL A 40 -12.79 -6.86 -10.59
CA VAL A 40 -12.19 -5.52 -10.52
C VAL A 40 -12.68 -4.83 -9.27
N ILE A 41 -11.78 -4.48 -8.35
CA ILE A 41 -12.12 -3.60 -7.23
C ILE A 41 -11.64 -2.19 -7.60
N GLU A 42 -12.57 -1.30 -7.87
CA GLU A 42 -12.29 0.13 -8.05
C GLU A 42 -12.39 0.82 -6.69
N PHE A 43 -11.31 1.51 -6.31
CA PHE A 43 -11.26 2.20 -5.03
C PHE A 43 -11.79 3.63 -5.14
N SER A 44 -12.43 4.08 -4.06
CA SER A 44 -13.02 5.41 -3.97
C SER A 44 -11.97 6.52 -4.09
N GLY A 45 -12.35 7.63 -4.72
CA GLY A 45 -11.61 8.88 -4.76
C GLY A 45 -11.99 9.87 -3.65
N GLU A 46 -12.83 9.46 -2.70
CA GLU A 46 -13.33 10.31 -1.63
C GLU A 46 -12.51 10.16 -0.36
N VAL A 47 -12.02 11.27 0.19
CA VAL A 47 -11.20 11.29 1.42
C VAL A 47 -11.90 10.64 2.60
N ASP A 48 -13.23 10.76 2.68
CA ASP A 48 -14.04 10.23 3.77
C ASP A 48 -14.06 8.70 3.83
N ASP A 49 -13.89 8.03 2.71
CA ASP A 49 -13.83 6.56 2.62
C ASP A 49 -12.51 5.97 3.17
N TYR A 50 -11.57 6.85 3.53
CA TYR A 50 -10.28 6.49 4.14
C TYR A 50 -10.18 6.92 5.60
N GLN A 51 -11.29 7.30 6.21
CA GLN A 51 -11.34 7.61 7.63
C GLN A 51 -11.67 6.35 8.47
N PRO A 52 -11.26 6.30 9.74
CA PRO A 52 -10.34 7.23 10.40
C PRO A 52 -8.91 7.12 9.85
N ALA A 53 -8.08 8.15 10.12
CA ALA A 53 -6.64 8.10 9.82
C ALA A 53 -5.99 6.88 10.48
N VAL A 54 -5.10 6.22 9.76
CA VAL A 54 -4.33 5.07 10.24
C VAL A 54 -2.84 5.35 10.22
N PHE A 55 -2.07 4.63 11.04
CA PHE A 55 -0.63 4.69 10.98
C PHE A 55 -0.13 4.29 9.59
N THR A 56 0.70 5.11 8.99
CA THR A 56 1.34 4.82 7.70
C THR A 56 2.73 5.46 7.63
N ARG A 57 3.51 5.05 6.65
CA ARG A 57 4.80 5.66 6.35
C ARG A 57 4.73 6.27 4.96
N HIS A 58 4.49 7.57 4.88
CA HIS A 58 4.40 8.29 3.60
C HIS A 58 5.81 8.72 3.16
N GLU A 59 6.25 8.26 2.01
CA GLU A 59 7.58 8.54 1.44
C GLU A 59 8.74 8.43 2.45
N GLY A 60 8.67 7.46 3.36
CA GLY A 60 9.71 7.22 4.37
C GLY A 60 9.51 7.93 5.70
N VAL A 61 8.45 8.73 5.89
CA VAL A 61 8.11 9.45 7.13
C VAL A 61 6.85 8.88 7.75
N GLU A 62 6.87 8.64 9.06
CA GLU A 62 5.74 8.09 9.82
C GLU A 62 4.69 9.16 10.12
N VAL A 63 3.44 8.90 9.74
CA VAL A 63 2.28 9.79 9.93
C VAL A 63 1.00 9.00 10.19
N MET A 64 -0.06 9.70 10.56
CA MET A 64 -1.43 9.18 10.58
C MET A 64 -2.18 9.74 9.37
N GLY A 65 -2.62 8.87 8.45
CA GLY A 65 -3.25 9.31 7.20
C GLY A 65 -4.12 8.24 6.55
N ALA A 66 -4.35 8.35 5.25
CA ALA A 66 -5.22 7.45 4.48
C ALA A 66 -4.72 5.99 4.41
N GLY A 67 -3.42 5.77 4.58
CA GLY A 67 -2.81 4.44 4.52
C GLY A 67 -2.71 3.91 3.09
N ALA A 68 -3.57 2.95 2.75
CA ALA A 68 -3.61 2.32 1.44
C ALA A 68 -5.03 1.88 1.08
N PHE A 69 -5.28 1.56 -0.18
CA PHE A 69 -6.54 0.94 -0.62
C PHE A 69 -6.77 -0.39 0.10
N ILE A 70 -5.75 -1.24 0.09
CA ILE A 70 -5.71 -2.48 0.86
C ILE A 70 -4.60 -2.33 1.90
N TYR A 71 -4.97 -2.32 3.14
CA TYR A 71 -4.16 -1.98 4.30
C TYR A 71 -4.10 -3.14 5.31
N ALA A 72 -3.01 -3.28 6.01
CA ALA A 72 -2.90 -4.14 7.19
C ALA A 72 -1.88 -3.53 8.16
N ASN A 73 -2.07 -3.70 9.46
CA ASN A 73 -1.09 -3.32 10.46
C ASN A 73 -1.00 -4.37 11.56
N GLY A 74 0.20 -4.90 11.80
CA GLY A 74 0.47 -5.89 12.82
C GLY A 74 -0.11 -7.29 12.55
N ALA A 75 -0.58 -7.55 11.32
CA ALA A 75 -1.20 -8.81 10.95
C ALA A 75 -0.14 -9.90 10.61
N LYS A 76 -0.54 -11.16 10.76
CA LYS A 76 0.29 -12.33 10.39
C LYS A 76 -0.45 -13.22 9.42
N ASN A 77 0.30 -13.86 8.51
CA ASN A 77 -0.25 -14.81 7.53
C ASN A 77 -1.38 -14.17 6.71
N ILE A 78 -1.08 -13.08 6.02
CA ILE A 78 -2.03 -12.39 5.13
C ILE A 78 -1.67 -12.63 3.69
N ALA A 79 -2.68 -12.71 2.84
CA ALA A 79 -2.49 -12.90 1.41
C ALA A 79 -3.45 -12.02 0.59
N LEU A 80 -2.94 -11.52 -0.53
CA LEU A 80 -3.68 -10.87 -1.60
C LEU A 80 -3.38 -11.63 -2.88
N THR A 81 -4.34 -12.37 -3.42
CA THR A 81 -4.09 -13.35 -4.47
C THR A 81 -5.14 -13.30 -5.58
N GLY A 82 -4.89 -14.09 -6.62
CA GLY A 82 -5.83 -14.30 -7.72
C GLY A 82 -5.40 -13.59 -9.01
N LYS A 83 -6.34 -13.40 -9.94
CA LYS A 83 -6.09 -12.80 -11.25
C LYS A 83 -6.92 -11.54 -11.50
N GLY A 84 -7.53 -11.00 -10.46
CA GLY A 84 -8.33 -9.77 -10.56
C GLY A 84 -7.48 -8.52 -10.52
N VAL A 85 -8.16 -7.38 -10.64
CA VAL A 85 -7.58 -6.05 -10.75
C VAL A 85 -7.89 -5.21 -9.51
N ILE A 86 -6.87 -4.60 -8.96
CA ILE A 86 -6.95 -3.54 -7.95
C ILE A 86 -6.78 -2.22 -8.68
N MET A 87 -7.85 -1.45 -8.76
CA MET A 87 -7.92 -0.26 -9.58
C MET A 87 -8.11 0.98 -8.73
N GLY A 88 -7.24 1.95 -8.88
CA GLY A 88 -7.41 3.26 -8.27
C GLY A 88 -8.57 4.05 -8.89
N PRO A 89 -9.00 5.15 -8.26
CA PRO A 89 -10.12 5.95 -8.72
C PRO A 89 -9.86 6.60 -10.09
N PRO A 90 -10.89 7.11 -10.76
CA PRO A 90 -10.76 7.87 -12.00
C PRO A 90 -9.72 9.00 -11.94
N MET A 91 -9.23 9.45 -13.11
CA MET A 91 -8.14 10.43 -13.17
C MET A 91 -8.55 11.84 -12.78
N ASP A 92 -9.83 12.16 -12.78
CA ASP A 92 -10.40 13.49 -12.53
C ASP A 92 -10.81 13.75 -11.07
N VAL A 93 -10.68 12.76 -10.18
CA VAL A 93 -11.08 12.90 -8.77
C VAL A 93 -10.20 13.89 -8.00
N PRO A 94 -10.78 14.62 -7.04
CA PRO A 94 -10.04 15.59 -6.23
C PRO A 94 -8.83 14.99 -5.49
N MET A 95 -8.95 13.76 -5.01
CA MET A 95 -7.89 13.06 -4.27
C MET A 95 -6.57 12.95 -5.04
N ARG A 96 -6.58 12.93 -6.37
CA ARG A 96 -5.37 12.94 -7.19
C ARG A 96 -4.62 14.27 -7.16
N LYS A 97 -5.30 15.36 -6.82
CA LYS A 97 -4.74 16.71 -6.77
C LYS A 97 -4.12 17.06 -5.43
N PHE A 98 -4.17 16.17 -4.46
CA PHE A 98 -3.53 16.34 -3.17
C PHE A 98 -2.11 15.74 -3.16
N PRO A 99 -1.24 16.29 -2.36
CA PRO A 99 -1.30 17.63 -1.79
C PRO A 99 -1.14 18.66 -2.91
N ASN A 100 -1.56 19.88 -2.75
CA ASN A 100 -1.61 20.96 -3.76
C ASN A 100 -0.34 21.14 -4.62
N GLY A 101 0.18 20.06 -5.18
CA GLY A 101 1.28 19.94 -6.13
C GLY A 101 2.68 20.31 -5.61
N LYS A 102 2.85 20.63 -4.32
CA LYS A 102 4.13 21.12 -3.78
C LYS A 102 4.47 20.65 -2.36
N SER A 103 3.69 19.78 -1.77
CA SER A 103 3.99 19.28 -0.44
C SER A 103 5.08 18.23 -0.52
N VAL A 104 6.21 18.52 0.07
CA VAL A 104 7.30 17.59 0.27
C VAL A 104 7.22 17.20 1.74
N VAL A 105 7.00 15.91 2.01
CA VAL A 105 6.68 15.40 3.35
C VAL A 105 7.65 15.89 4.45
N GLU A 106 8.92 16.08 4.11
CA GLU A 106 9.92 16.61 5.04
C GLU A 106 9.68 18.05 5.49
N ASN A 107 8.93 18.84 4.71
CA ASN A 107 8.63 20.24 5.05
C ASN A 107 7.30 20.38 5.78
N ASP A 108 6.44 19.35 5.73
CA ASP A 108 5.10 19.39 6.29
C ASP A 108 5.03 18.82 7.71
N ILE A 109 6.05 18.08 8.13
CA ILE A 109 6.03 17.33 9.39
C ILE A 109 6.97 17.94 10.41
N ASP A 110 6.43 18.26 11.58
CA ASP A 110 7.27 18.54 12.77
C ASP A 110 7.72 17.21 13.38
N TYR A 111 8.98 16.87 13.20
CA TYR A 111 9.56 15.61 13.70
C TYR A 111 9.61 15.50 15.22
N ARG A 112 9.46 16.61 15.97
CA ARG A 112 9.35 16.61 17.43
C ARG A 112 7.97 16.16 17.91
N MET A 113 6.97 16.25 17.02
CA MET A 113 5.61 15.81 17.33
C MET A 113 5.54 14.29 17.38
N PRO A 114 4.85 13.69 18.39
CA PRO A 114 4.59 12.25 18.40
C PRO A 114 3.85 11.79 17.13
N VAL A 115 4.22 10.64 16.56
CA VAL A 115 3.66 10.15 15.30
C VAL A 115 2.13 10.11 15.30
N LYS A 116 1.51 9.70 16.42
CA LYS A 116 0.03 9.66 16.57
C LYS A 116 -0.66 11.00 16.41
N GLU A 117 0.08 12.10 16.52
CA GLU A 117 -0.41 13.48 16.42
C GLU A 117 -0.13 14.11 15.04
N ARG A 118 0.71 13.46 14.20
CA ARG A 118 1.03 13.89 12.83
C ARG A 118 -0.12 13.52 11.88
N LEU A 119 -1.24 14.19 12.01
CA LEU A 119 -2.46 13.92 11.24
C LEU A 119 -2.35 14.53 9.84
N CYS A 120 -2.39 13.65 8.83
CA CYS A 120 -2.36 13.98 7.40
C CYS A 120 -3.57 13.34 6.70
N ASP A 121 -4.76 13.64 7.17
CA ASP A 121 -6.02 12.99 6.82
C ASP A 121 -6.95 13.85 5.94
N GLY A 122 -6.52 15.07 5.58
CA GLY A 122 -7.29 15.99 4.75
C GLY A 122 -8.47 16.66 5.44
N LYS A 123 -8.64 16.49 6.75
CA LYS A 123 -9.72 17.14 7.52
C LYS A 123 -9.25 18.45 8.12
N GLU A 124 -10.19 19.37 8.33
CA GLU A 124 -9.93 20.64 9.04
C GLU A 124 -8.74 21.43 8.47
N GLY A 125 -8.54 21.36 7.14
CA GLY A 125 -7.44 22.04 6.47
C GLY A 125 -6.07 21.35 6.59
N ARG A 126 -5.99 20.17 7.20
CA ARG A 126 -4.76 19.39 7.28
C ARG A 126 -4.37 18.83 5.91
N THR A 127 -3.09 18.61 5.70
CA THR A 127 -2.55 17.94 4.52
C THR A 127 -3.19 16.55 4.35
N PHE A 128 -3.43 16.16 3.11
CA PHE A 128 -3.82 14.81 2.76
C PHE A 128 -2.72 14.17 1.92
N TYR A 129 -2.22 13.02 2.37
CA TYR A 129 -1.30 12.23 1.59
C TYR A 129 -2.05 11.09 0.90
N ARG A 130 -1.86 11.00 -0.41
CA ARG A 130 -2.49 9.98 -1.26
C ARG A 130 -2.19 8.56 -0.75
N PRO A 131 -3.20 7.68 -0.66
CA PRO A 131 -2.99 6.29 -0.26
C PRO A 131 -2.24 5.50 -1.34
N LYS A 132 -1.50 4.49 -0.90
CA LYS A 132 -0.90 3.46 -1.75
C LYS A 132 -1.94 2.43 -2.19
N SER A 133 -1.62 1.59 -3.18
CA SER A 133 -2.57 0.54 -3.56
C SER A 133 -2.60 -0.61 -2.55
N PHE A 134 -1.45 -1.14 -2.15
CA PHE A 134 -1.33 -2.16 -1.11
C PHE A 134 -0.18 -1.84 -0.15
N SER A 135 -0.48 -1.69 1.12
CA SER A 135 0.55 -1.41 2.14
C SER A 135 0.30 -2.17 3.45
N PRO A 136 0.88 -3.36 3.59
CA PRO A 136 0.98 -4.05 4.88
C PRO A 136 2.09 -3.40 5.72
N ILE A 137 1.80 -3.13 7.00
CA ILE A 137 2.73 -2.50 7.93
C ILE A 137 2.92 -3.39 9.15
N ASN A 138 4.14 -3.56 9.65
CA ASN A 138 4.45 -4.43 10.79
C ASN A 138 3.89 -5.86 10.64
N CYS A 139 3.77 -6.37 9.42
CA CYS A 139 3.17 -7.68 9.15
C CYS A 139 4.24 -8.77 9.02
N LYS A 140 3.83 -10.01 9.26
CA LYS A 140 4.69 -11.19 9.09
C LYS A 140 4.01 -12.24 8.22
N ASN A 141 4.78 -12.85 7.31
CA ASN A 141 4.29 -13.80 6.32
C ASN A 141 3.22 -13.17 5.43
N VAL A 142 3.66 -12.34 4.49
CA VAL A 142 2.82 -11.61 3.53
C VAL A 142 3.00 -12.22 2.15
N LEU A 143 1.91 -12.59 1.50
CA LEU A 143 1.89 -13.06 0.11
C LEU A 143 1.09 -12.10 -0.77
N VAL A 144 1.68 -11.70 -1.91
CA VAL A 144 0.97 -11.01 -3.00
C VAL A 144 1.21 -11.82 -4.27
N GLU A 145 0.14 -12.34 -4.87
CA GLU A 145 0.31 -13.26 -6.01
C GLU A 145 -0.75 -13.06 -7.10
N GLY A 146 -0.29 -12.86 -8.33
CA GLY A 146 -1.09 -12.95 -9.55
C GLY A 146 -1.99 -11.76 -9.86
N VAL A 147 -2.19 -10.83 -8.93
CA VAL A 147 -3.08 -9.67 -9.10
C VAL A 147 -2.46 -8.58 -9.96
N THR A 148 -3.31 -7.76 -10.56
CA THR A 148 -2.93 -6.57 -11.33
C THR A 148 -3.27 -5.31 -10.57
N PHE A 149 -2.35 -4.33 -10.57
CA PHE A 149 -2.54 -3.00 -10.02
C PHE A 149 -2.60 -1.97 -11.15
N GLU A 150 -3.65 -1.16 -11.17
CA GLU A 150 -3.88 -0.14 -12.18
C GLU A 150 -4.34 1.20 -11.57
N ARG A 151 -3.99 2.29 -12.22
CA ARG A 151 -4.42 3.65 -11.86
C ARG A 151 -4.20 4.01 -10.40
N SER A 152 -3.10 3.58 -9.79
CA SER A 152 -2.79 3.95 -8.40
C SER A 152 -2.87 5.47 -8.16
N LEU A 153 -2.93 5.87 -6.91
CA LEU A 153 -2.81 7.29 -6.53
C LEU A 153 -1.36 7.68 -6.22
N LEU A 154 -0.57 6.70 -5.82
CA LEU A 154 0.81 6.81 -5.39
C LEU A 154 1.47 5.44 -5.67
N TRP A 155 2.44 5.03 -4.92
CA TRP A 155 3.10 3.71 -4.98
C TRP A 155 2.11 2.55 -4.97
N ASN A 156 2.41 1.51 -5.71
CA ASN A 156 1.49 0.37 -5.82
C ASN A 156 1.64 -0.62 -4.66
N VAL A 157 2.77 -1.29 -4.52
CA VAL A 157 2.99 -2.31 -3.50
C VAL A 157 4.07 -1.83 -2.53
N ASN A 158 3.70 -1.46 -1.33
CA ASN A 158 4.63 -0.92 -0.34
C ASN A 158 4.52 -1.62 1.02
N PRO A 159 5.14 -2.78 1.21
CA PRO A 159 5.31 -3.35 2.54
C PRO A 159 6.27 -2.49 3.37
N VAL A 160 5.88 -2.25 4.63
CA VAL A 160 6.64 -1.42 5.57
C VAL A 160 6.86 -2.23 6.86
N TYR A 161 8.11 -2.33 7.31
CA TYR A 161 8.44 -3.07 8.55
C TYR A 161 7.98 -4.53 8.56
N CYS A 162 7.84 -5.15 7.40
CA CYS A 162 7.37 -6.52 7.26
C CYS A 162 8.52 -7.55 7.29
N GLU A 163 8.19 -8.77 7.65
CA GLU A 163 9.10 -9.91 7.65
C GLU A 163 8.49 -11.08 6.86
N ASN A 164 9.31 -11.76 6.03
CA ASN A 164 8.89 -12.84 5.16
C ASN A 164 7.80 -12.40 4.17
N VAL A 165 8.19 -11.64 3.17
CA VAL A 165 7.30 -11.10 2.13
C VAL A 165 7.57 -11.80 0.81
N ILE A 166 6.55 -12.31 0.16
CA ILE A 166 6.61 -12.86 -1.20
C ILE A 166 5.69 -12.05 -2.09
N ILE A 167 6.24 -11.51 -3.18
CA ILE A 167 5.50 -10.82 -4.24
C ILE A 167 5.82 -11.56 -5.54
N ARG A 168 4.79 -12.19 -6.13
CA ARG A 168 5.00 -13.12 -7.23
C ARG A 168 3.95 -12.94 -8.32
N GLY A 169 4.38 -12.90 -9.58
CA GLY A 169 3.49 -12.87 -10.73
C GLY A 169 2.52 -11.70 -10.77
N VAL A 170 2.87 -10.58 -10.11
CA VAL A 170 2.03 -9.39 -10.13
C VAL A 170 2.29 -8.55 -11.38
N THR A 171 1.26 -7.83 -11.82
CA THR A 171 1.38 -6.84 -12.88
C THR A 171 1.09 -5.45 -12.30
N VAL A 172 1.91 -4.46 -12.65
CA VAL A 172 1.68 -3.06 -12.31
C VAL A 172 1.63 -2.23 -13.59
N ASN A 173 0.56 -1.44 -13.74
CA ASN A 173 0.38 -0.46 -14.81
C ASN A 173 0.08 0.91 -14.20
N SER A 174 1.09 1.77 -14.09
CA SER A 174 0.98 3.09 -13.47
C SER A 174 1.79 4.18 -14.20
N THR A 175 2.00 4.05 -15.51
CA THR A 175 2.78 4.98 -16.35
C THR A 175 2.32 6.44 -16.26
N ASP A 176 1.03 6.67 -16.12
CA ASP A 176 0.43 8.02 -16.11
C ASP A 176 0.25 8.56 -14.67
N VAL A 177 0.82 7.90 -13.68
CA VAL A 177 0.67 8.26 -12.27
C VAL A 177 1.95 8.91 -11.75
N PRO A 178 1.94 10.19 -11.37
CA PRO A 178 3.07 10.81 -10.68
C PRO A 178 3.39 10.07 -9.37
N SER A 179 4.68 9.70 -9.18
CA SER A 179 5.13 8.81 -8.10
C SER A 179 4.36 7.48 -8.10
N GLY A 180 4.11 6.94 -9.29
CA GLY A 180 3.43 5.67 -9.51
C GLY A 180 4.39 4.48 -9.44
N ASP A 181 5.25 4.44 -8.41
CA ASP A 181 6.24 3.39 -8.21
C ASP A 181 5.58 2.00 -8.17
N GLY A 182 6.31 0.99 -8.60
CA GLY A 182 5.84 -0.39 -8.66
C GLY A 182 5.85 -1.08 -7.31
N ILE A 183 7.02 -1.52 -6.88
CA ILE A 183 7.22 -2.26 -5.62
C ILE A 183 8.29 -1.58 -4.78
N ASP A 184 7.88 -1.02 -3.66
CA ASP A 184 8.70 -0.27 -2.72
C ASP A 184 8.89 -1.01 -1.41
N ILE A 185 10.00 -1.67 -1.24
CA ILE A 185 10.31 -2.40 -0.01
C ILE A 185 10.90 -1.43 1.03
N SER A 186 10.18 -1.21 2.13
CA SER A 186 10.52 -0.22 3.15
C SER A 186 10.83 -0.87 4.49
N SER A 187 12.11 -0.91 4.89
CA SER A 187 12.56 -1.46 6.18
C SER A 187 12.04 -2.88 6.45
N CYS A 188 11.97 -3.71 5.42
CA CYS A 188 11.52 -5.10 5.49
C CYS A 188 12.69 -6.07 5.51
N LYS A 189 12.42 -7.33 5.91
CA LYS A 189 13.40 -8.39 5.96
C LYS A 189 12.87 -9.68 5.33
N ASN A 190 13.76 -10.41 4.62
CA ASN A 190 13.44 -11.64 3.92
C ASN A 190 12.34 -11.43 2.87
N VAL A 191 12.67 -10.78 1.77
CA VAL A 191 11.73 -10.42 0.71
C VAL A 191 12.11 -11.14 -0.59
N LEU A 192 11.14 -11.81 -1.21
CA LEU A 192 11.26 -12.41 -2.53
C LEU A 192 10.30 -11.70 -3.49
N ILE A 193 10.83 -11.17 -4.59
CA ILE A 193 10.05 -10.62 -5.70
C ILE A 193 10.41 -11.41 -6.95
N GLU A 194 9.42 -12.04 -7.59
CA GLU A 194 9.69 -12.86 -8.77
C GLU A 194 8.53 -12.90 -9.77
N TYR A 195 8.86 -13.16 -11.03
CA TYR A 195 7.91 -13.35 -12.14
C TYR A 195 6.92 -12.19 -12.31
N SER A 196 7.30 -10.98 -11.95
CA SER A 196 6.43 -9.80 -11.98
C SER A 196 6.77 -8.89 -13.15
N THR A 197 5.75 -8.21 -13.69
CA THR A 197 5.87 -7.29 -14.83
C THR A 197 5.40 -5.91 -14.38
N LEU A 198 6.29 -4.91 -14.49
CA LEU A 198 6.02 -3.56 -14.01
C LEU A 198 6.22 -2.54 -15.14
N ASN A 199 5.21 -1.70 -15.31
CA ASN A 199 5.23 -0.56 -16.23
C ASN A 199 4.77 0.66 -15.44
N CYS A 200 5.75 1.43 -14.94
CA CYS A 200 5.53 2.44 -13.92
C CYS A 200 5.83 3.84 -14.41
N GLY A 201 5.20 4.83 -13.80
CA GLY A 201 5.45 6.25 -14.05
C GLY A 201 6.64 6.80 -13.26
N ASP A 202 7.18 6.00 -12.33
CA ASP A 202 8.37 6.29 -11.53
C ASP A 202 9.13 4.97 -11.32
N ASP A 203 9.84 4.77 -10.23
CA ASP A 203 10.66 3.59 -9.98
C ASP A 203 9.86 2.26 -10.04
N CYS A 204 10.33 1.27 -10.79
CA CYS A 204 9.69 -0.05 -10.77
C CYS A 204 9.97 -0.82 -9.50
N PHE A 205 11.21 -0.78 -9.00
CA PHE A 205 11.63 -1.41 -7.75
C PHE A 205 12.46 -0.45 -6.92
N THR A 206 12.13 -0.34 -5.61
CA THR A 206 12.94 0.45 -4.68
C THR A 206 13.18 -0.29 -3.38
N LEU A 207 14.35 -0.03 -2.78
CA LEU A 207 14.71 -0.48 -1.44
C LEU A 207 14.90 0.74 -0.56
N LYS A 208 13.97 0.97 0.36
CA LYS A 208 13.91 2.16 1.19
C LYS A 208 14.13 1.83 2.66
N ALA A 209 14.75 2.73 3.43
CA ALA A 209 15.01 2.55 4.87
C ALA A 209 14.54 3.75 5.70
N GLY A 210 13.73 4.61 5.12
CA GLY A 210 13.24 5.84 5.75
C GLY A 210 13.79 7.09 5.12
N ARG A 211 13.35 8.22 5.61
CA ARG A 211 13.72 9.56 5.11
C ARG A 211 13.90 10.51 6.28
N CYS A 212 14.83 11.45 6.13
CA CYS A 212 15.08 12.54 7.08
C CYS A 212 15.28 12.04 8.54
N GLU A 213 14.88 12.84 9.49
CA GLU A 213 14.99 12.54 10.92
C GLU A 213 14.27 11.26 11.34
N ASP A 214 13.14 10.96 10.71
CA ASP A 214 12.41 9.72 10.97
C ASP A 214 13.20 8.47 10.52
N GLY A 215 13.90 8.55 9.39
CA GLY A 215 14.77 7.48 8.96
C GLY A 215 15.87 7.19 9.98
N LEU A 216 16.49 8.24 10.50
CA LEU A 216 17.52 8.13 11.55
C LEU A 216 16.94 7.62 12.87
N ARG A 217 15.79 8.14 13.30
CA ARG A 217 15.10 7.75 14.53
C ARG A 217 14.69 6.29 14.52
N VAL A 218 14.09 5.81 13.42
CA VAL A 218 13.64 4.42 13.28
C VAL A 218 14.81 3.48 13.09
N ASN A 219 15.84 3.90 12.35
CA ASN A 219 17.08 3.17 12.10
C ASN A 219 16.88 1.68 11.77
N ARG A 220 15.94 1.39 10.86
CA ARG A 220 15.63 0.03 10.46
C ARG A 220 15.90 -0.16 8.97
N PRO A 221 16.91 -0.96 8.60
CA PRO A 221 17.26 -1.20 7.21
C PRO A 221 16.25 -2.10 6.50
N THR A 222 16.36 -2.15 5.17
CA THR A 222 15.79 -3.21 4.33
C THR A 222 16.86 -4.27 4.12
N GLU A 223 16.56 -5.54 4.41
CA GLU A 223 17.54 -6.62 4.47
C GLU A 223 17.06 -7.88 3.73
N ASN A 224 18.01 -8.60 3.14
CA ASN A 224 17.78 -9.91 2.53
C ASN A 224 16.65 -9.88 1.50
N VAL A 225 16.85 -9.13 0.42
CA VAL A 225 15.90 -8.98 -0.70
C VAL A 225 16.44 -9.69 -1.92
N LEU A 226 15.63 -10.55 -2.52
CA LEU A 226 15.92 -11.19 -3.80
C LEU A 226 14.86 -10.76 -4.83
N ILE A 227 15.30 -10.16 -5.93
CA ILE A 227 14.46 -9.82 -7.08
C ILE A 227 14.96 -10.65 -8.25
N ARG A 228 14.08 -11.44 -8.89
CA ARG A 228 14.46 -12.30 -10.02
C ARG A 228 13.32 -12.52 -10.99
N TYR A 229 13.66 -12.80 -12.24
CA TYR A 229 12.71 -13.14 -13.31
C TYR A 229 11.59 -12.11 -13.49
N CYS A 230 11.90 -10.83 -13.29
CA CYS A 230 10.98 -9.73 -13.46
C CYS A 230 11.27 -8.96 -14.75
N LEU A 231 10.23 -8.29 -15.26
CA LEU A 231 10.31 -7.35 -16.37
C LEU A 231 9.89 -5.96 -15.84
N ALA A 232 10.73 -4.94 -16.13
CA ALA A 232 10.51 -3.57 -15.71
C ALA A 232 10.99 -2.57 -16.77
#